data_b165e78cfd4c3da7eeff7207458f1990
#
_entry.id   b165e78cfd4c3da7eeff7207458f1990
#
_cell.length_a   1.000
_cell.length_b   1.000
_cell.length_c   1.000
_cell.angle_alpha   90.00
_cell.angle_beta   90.00
_cell.angle_gamma   90.00
#
_symmetry.space_group_name_H-M   'P 1'
#
loop_
_entity.id
_entity.type
_entity.pdbx_description
1 polymer ?
#
loop_
_entity_poly.entity_id
_entity_poly.type
_entity_poly.pdbx_seq_one_letter_code
_entity_poly.pdbx_strand_id
1 'polypeptide(L)'
;MPEAGGRRLHEVARINLSVEPVNRWRMKPRLRRASPLSHHLIEAIAQTLEARPDIDPARVGVVGAFFFGCLEYSVRFYKGLSTDGRRFASPILFPETVVNTPLSHVVAELGIGGPVYSQVGDTSCWVSALRTACLWIENGDVDHVIVAGAEEFEPHLLDAFHALRWFTADHPFRIAEGAGAVLIGKKTPNAIAEITRIADGYTFRTRDQARIAGLECLGEFDMNAPVMNTATSWAAQKAASLLSNRQLVSLSQGPQHDGFTASSAWNTILAARQRHYPRLIVPHWGLSQNIAAVEISRTAENTAGAG
;
A
#
# COMPACT_ATOMS: atom_id res chain seq x y z
N MET A 1 -23.87 -2.93 10.80
CA MET A 1 -22.64 -3.21 10.01
C MET A 1 -22.32 -4.67 10.25
N PRO A 2 -22.15 -5.53 9.25
CA PRO A 2 -21.70 -6.88 9.51
C PRO A 2 -20.31 -6.81 10.11
N GLU A 3 -20.12 -7.51 11.23
CA GLU A 3 -18.80 -7.75 11.80
C GLU A 3 -17.91 -8.34 10.71
N ALA A 4 -16.76 -7.73 10.45
CA ALA A 4 -15.78 -8.26 9.54
C ALA A 4 -15.32 -9.61 10.10
N GLY A 5 -15.87 -10.70 9.58
CA GLY A 5 -15.42 -12.04 9.94
C GLY A 5 -13.92 -12.11 9.74
N GLY A 6 -13.20 -12.49 10.79
CA GLY A 6 -11.74 -12.47 10.83
C GLY A 6 -11.12 -13.09 9.59
N ARG A 7 -10.30 -12.31 8.88
CA ARG A 7 -9.62 -12.70 7.66
C ARG A 7 -8.13 -12.72 7.87
N ARG A 8 -7.48 -13.72 7.35
CA ARG A 8 -6.07 -13.98 7.63
C ARG A 8 -5.19 -13.54 6.46
N LEU A 9 -4.15 -12.76 6.78
CA LEU A 9 -3.03 -12.52 5.87
C LEU A 9 -2.22 -13.80 5.73
N HIS A 10 -2.17 -14.37 4.53
CA HIS A 10 -1.47 -15.64 4.30
C HIS A 10 0.03 -15.47 4.09
N GLU A 11 0.43 -14.40 3.42
CA GLU A 11 1.83 -14.18 3.16
C GLU A 11 2.14 -12.68 3.04
N VAL A 12 3.38 -12.36 3.34
CA VAL A 12 3.84 -10.98 3.34
C VAL A 12 5.11 -10.89 2.52
N ALA A 13 5.07 -10.22 1.38
CA ALA A 13 6.24 -9.97 0.57
C ALA A 13 7.28 -9.15 1.35
N ARG A 14 8.55 -9.45 1.12
CA ARG A 14 9.66 -8.69 1.69
C ARG A 14 9.58 -7.25 1.22
N ILE A 15 9.75 -6.31 2.17
CA ILE A 15 9.97 -4.91 1.83
C ILE A 15 11.28 -4.83 1.06
N ASN A 16 11.19 -4.50 -0.22
CA ASN A 16 12.37 -4.20 -0.99
C ASN A 16 12.54 -2.68 -1.01
N LEU A 17 13.42 -2.18 -0.15
CA LEU A 17 13.79 -0.76 -0.07
C LEU A 17 14.89 -0.41 -1.10
N SER A 18 15.22 -1.30 -2.03
CA SER A 18 16.24 -1.01 -3.01
C SER A 18 15.74 0.05 -4.00
N VAL A 19 16.50 1.12 -4.10
CA VAL A 19 16.27 2.25 -5.01
C VAL A 19 16.46 1.84 -6.49
N GLU A 20 17.04 0.68 -6.76
CA GLU A 20 17.23 0.19 -8.12
C GLU A 20 16.08 -0.71 -8.55
N PRO A 21 15.47 -0.40 -9.72
CA PRO A 21 14.46 -1.27 -10.31
C PRO A 21 15.01 -2.67 -10.51
N VAL A 22 14.24 -3.67 -10.14
CA VAL A 22 14.68 -5.06 -10.19
C VAL A 22 15.01 -5.46 -11.63
N ASN A 23 16.30 -5.60 -11.90
CA ASN A 23 16.83 -5.82 -13.27
C ASN A 23 16.23 -7.03 -13.99
N ARG A 24 15.78 -8.07 -13.25
CA ARG A 24 15.21 -9.28 -13.85
C ARG A 24 13.99 -8.98 -14.74
N TRP A 25 13.17 -8.00 -14.39
CA TRP A 25 11.99 -7.65 -15.17
C TRP A 25 12.31 -6.76 -16.34
N ARG A 26 13.26 -5.82 -16.19
CA ARG A 26 13.73 -4.96 -17.29
C ARG A 26 14.36 -5.75 -18.46
N MET A 27 14.96 -6.90 -18.18
CA MET A 27 15.56 -7.75 -19.19
C MET A 27 14.52 -8.51 -20.03
N LYS A 28 13.27 -8.62 -19.57
CA LYS A 28 12.21 -9.26 -20.34
C LYS A 28 11.73 -8.36 -21.48
N PRO A 29 11.71 -8.85 -22.74
CA PRO A 29 11.37 -8.02 -23.92
C PRO A 29 10.04 -7.28 -23.76
N ARG A 30 9.04 -7.93 -23.19
CA ARG A 30 7.70 -7.38 -22.97
C ARG A 30 7.69 -6.24 -21.96
N LEU A 31 8.51 -6.31 -20.90
CA LEU A 31 8.54 -5.37 -19.79
C LEU A 31 9.62 -4.31 -19.91
N ARG A 32 10.46 -4.37 -20.96
CA ARG A 32 11.58 -3.44 -21.15
C ARG A 32 11.15 -1.96 -21.19
N ARG A 33 9.91 -1.71 -21.60
CA ARG A 33 9.34 -0.35 -21.72
C ARG A 33 8.33 -0.03 -20.63
N ALA A 34 8.06 -0.97 -19.72
CA ALA A 34 7.17 -0.73 -18.61
C ALA A 34 7.77 0.31 -17.63
N SER A 35 6.91 1.02 -16.94
CA SER A 35 7.33 2.04 -15.96
C SER A 35 8.10 1.44 -14.78
N PRO A 36 8.91 2.23 -14.06
CA PRO A 36 9.50 1.80 -12.80
C PRO A 36 8.46 1.27 -11.82
N LEU A 37 7.31 1.94 -11.71
CA LEU A 37 6.16 1.49 -10.94
C LEU A 37 5.76 0.05 -11.27
N SER A 38 5.66 -0.27 -12.57
CA SER A 38 5.32 -1.63 -13.04
C SER A 38 6.36 -2.66 -12.59
N HIS A 39 7.65 -2.33 -12.66
CA HIS A 39 8.72 -3.25 -12.25
C HIS A 39 8.70 -3.52 -10.74
N HIS A 40 8.52 -2.47 -9.91
CA HIS A 40 8.38 -2.63 -8.46
C HIS A 40 7.17 -3.49 -8.11
N LEU A 41 6.03 -3.23 -8.77
CA LEU A 41 4.79 -3.93 -8.52
C LEU A 41 4.87 -5.42 -8.88
N ILE A 42 5.41 -5.75 -10.07
CA ILE A 42 5.60 -7.13 -10.50
C ILE A 42 6.51 -7.88 -9.53
N GLU A 43 7.59 -7.25 -9.08
CA GLU A 43 8.52 -7.88 -8.14
C GLU A 43 7.85 -8.21 -6.80
N ALA A 44 7.14 -7.26 -6.20
CA ALA A 44 6.46 -7.48 -4.94
C ALA A 44 5.41 -8.60 -5.02
N ILE A 45 4.65 -8.64 -6.12
CA ILE A 45 3.62 -9.66 -6.33
C ILE A 45 4.26 -11.01 -6.65
N ALA A 46 5.31 -11.05 -7.46
CA ALA A 46 6.03 -12.28 -7.77
C ALA A 46 6.63 -12.93 -6.52
N GLN A 47 7.29 -12.15 -5.64
CA GLN A 47 7.80 -12.64 -4.37
C GLN A 47 6.68 -13.24 -3.48
N THR A 48 5.51 -12.63 -3.51
CA THR A 48 4.36 -13.11 -2.75
C THR A 48 3.85 -14.45 -3.27
N LEU A 49 3.81 -14.65 -4.58
CA LEU A 49 3.43 -15.93 -5.22
C LEU A 49 4.53 -16.99 -5.07
N GLU A 50 5.81 -16.61 -5.23
CA GLU A 50 6.96 -17.51 -5.07
C GLU A 50 7.02 -18.11 -3.65
N ALA A 51 6.58 -17.36 -2.64
CA ALA A 51 6.50 -17.83 -1.27
C ALA A 51 5.33 -18.82 -1.03
N ARG A 52 4.36 -18.89 -1.96
CA ARG A 52 3.18 -19.74 -1.88
C ARG A 52 2.97 -20.52 -3.20
N PRO A 53 3.88 -21.45 -3.52
CA PRO A 53 3.82 -22.23 -4.76
C PRO A 53 2.61 -23.20 -4.83
N ASP A 54 1.92 -23.37 -3.73
CA ASP A 54 0.69 -24.17 -3.62
C ASP A 54 -0.55 -23.44 -4.16
N ILE A 55 -0.46 -22.15 -4.44
CA ILE A 55 -1.58 -21.32 -4.92
C ILE A 55 -1.54 -21.26 -6.45
N ASP A 56 -2.65 -21.59 -7.09
CA ASP A 56 -2.83 -21.42 -8.53
C ASP A 56 -3.05 -19.92 -8.88
N PRO A 57 -2.13 -19.26 -9.58
CA PRO A 57 -2.29 -17.86 -9.97
C PRO A 57 -3.57 -17.59 -10.77
N ALA A 58 -4.08 -18.57 -11.51
CA ALA A 58 -5.33 -18.42 -12.27
C ALA A 58 -6.55 -18.18 -11.36
N ARG A 59 -6.45 -18.52 -10.06
CA ARG A 59 -7.49 -18.34 -9.04
C ARG A 59 -7.22 -17.17 -8.10
N VAL A 60 -6.23 -16.33 -8.39
CA VAL A 60 -5.83 -15.17 -7.58
C VAL A 60 -6.36 -13.89 -8.20
N GLY A 61 -7.01 -13.05 -7.38
CA GLY A 61 -7.34 -11.67 -7.72
C GLY A 61 -6.21 -10.70 -7.33
N VAL A 62 -6.18 -9.53 -7.94
CA VAL A 62 -5.21 -8.48 -7.59
C VAL A 62 -5.89 -7.12 -7.44
N VAL A 63 -5.61 -6.44 -6.32
CA VAL A 63 -5.98 -5.04 -6.12
C VAL A 63 -4.72 -4.22 -5.93
N GLY A 64 -4.46 -3.28 -6.84
CA GLY A 64 -3.37 -2.30 -6.72
C GLY A 64 -3.87 -1.01 -6.09
N ALA A 65 -3.11 -0.45 -5.15
CA ALA A 65 -3.35 0.85 -4.54
C ALA A 65 -2.23 1.82 -4.92
N PHE A 66 -2.60 2.98 -5.45
CA PHE A 66 -1.67 4.00 -5.94
C PHE A 66 -2.11 5.39 -5.47
N PHE A 67 -1.16 6.24 -5.11
CA PHE A 67 -1.41 7.65 -4.85
C PHE A 67 -1.19 8.47 -6.12
N PHE A 68 -0.03 8.35 -6.74
CA PHE A 68 0.32 9.05 -7.98
C PHE A 68 0.18 8.19 -9.22
N GLY A 69 0.37 6.88 -9.11
CA GLY A 69 0.34 5.97 -10.24
C GLY A 69 1.51 6.20 -11.20
N CYS A 70 1.24 6.13 -12.50
CA CYS A 70 2.24 6.21 -13.57
C CYS A 70 2.71 7.66 -13.84
N LEU A 71 3.32 8.31 -12.85
CA LEU A 71 3.64 9.74 -12.91
C LEU A 71 4.80 10.04 -13.87
N GLU A 72 5.89 9.25 -13.85
CA GLU A 72 7.06 9.48 -14.74
C GLU A 72 6.65 9.49 -16.21
N TYR A 73 5.92 8.45 -16.63
CA TYR A 73 5.48 8.36 -18.02
C TYR A 73 4.43 9.41 -18.39
N SER A 74 3.57 9.78 -17.45
CA SER A 74 2.61 10.87 -17.63
C SER A 74 3.32 12.20 -17.85
N VAL A 75 4.30 12.54 -17.02
CA VAL A 75 5.12 13.77 -17.17
C VAL A 75 5.84 13.75 -18.53
N ARG A 76 6.48 12.67 -18.88
CA ARG A 76 7.19 12.53 -20.19
C ARG A 76 6.24 12.68 -21.38
N PHE A 77 5.06 12.06 -21.32
CA PHE A 77 4.07 12.13 -22.37
C PHE A 77 3.53 13.55 -22.55
N TYR A 78 3.09 14.20 -21.47
CA TYR A 78 2.53 15.54 -21.52
C TYR A 78 3.59 16.59 -21.86
N LYS A 79 4.83 16.42 -21.44
CA LYS A 79 5.93 17.28 -21.84
C LYS A 79 6.13 17.22 -23.36
N GLY A 80 6.23 16.03 -23.96
CA GLY A 80 6.32 15.88 -25.42
C GLY A 80 5.10 16.49 -26.14
N LEU A 81 3.89 16.25 -25.59
CA LEU A 81 2.66 16.82 -26.17
C LEU A 81 2.67 18.35 -26.19
N SER A 82 3.19 19.00 -25.14
CA SER A 82 3.24 20.45 -25.01
C SER A 82 4.36 21.10 -25.82
N THR A 83 5.52 20.43 -25.96
CA THR A 83 6.68 20.95 -26.71
C THR A 83 6.57 20.67 -28.20
N ASP A 84 6.22 19.45 -28.57
CA ASP A 84 6.31 18.99 -29.97
C ASP A 84 4.92 18.99 -30.67
N GLY A 85 3.85 19.14 -29.89
CA GLY A 85 2.48 19.18 -30.37
C GLY A 85 1.82 17.82 -30.56
N ARG A 86 0.49 17.82 -30.73
CA ARG A 86 -0.34 16.61 -30.75
C ARG A 86 0.05 15.59 -31.83
N ARG A 87 0.59 16.03 -32.95
CA ARG A 87 1.01 15.15 -34.06
C ARG A 87 2.19 14.25 -33.69
N PHE A 88 2.97 14.64 -32.69
CA PHE A 88 4.17 13.92 -32.25
C PHE A 88 3.94 13.19 -30.90
N ALA A 89 2.69 13.16 -30.42
CA ALA A 89 2.35 12.39 -29.23
C ALA A 89 2.75 10.91 -29.41
N SER A 90 3.54 10.40 -28.47
CA SER A 90 4.06 9.05 -28.56
C SER A 90 2.97 8.00 -28.31
N PRO A 91 2.59 7.18 -29.31
CA PRO A 91 1.64 6.09 -29.10
C PRO A 91 2.19 4.98 -28.21
N ILE A 92 3.50 4.94 -28.00
CA ILE A 92 4.19 3.95 -27.15
C ILE A 92 4.12 4.37 -25.66
N LEU A 93 4.24 5.68 -25.39
CA LEU A 93 4.18 6.19 -24.02
C LEU A 93 2.75 6.27 -23.49
N PHE A 94 1.78 6.55 -24.34
CA PHE A 94 0.40 6.76 -23.92
C PHE A 94 -0.18 5.61 -23.07
N PRO A 95 -0.07 4.34 -23.48
CA PRO A 95 -0.56 3.23 -22.68
C PRO A 95 0.05 3.17 -21.28
N GLU A 96 1.32 3.52 -21.14
CA GLU A 96 2.05 3.50 -19.88
C GLU A 96 1.65 4.66 -18.91
N THR A 97 0.89 5.66 -19.38
CA THR A 97 0.34 6.72 -18.53
C THR A 97 -0.93 6.31 -17.79
N VAL A 98 -1.52 5.17 -18.16
CA VAL A 98 -2.82 4.74 -17.64
C VAL A 98 -2.61 3.90 -16.38
N VAL A 99 -3.31 4.28 -15.29
CA VAL A 99 -3.11 3.72 -13.94
C VAL A 99 -3.38 2.22 -13.80
N ASN A 100 -4.06 1.59 -14.76
CA ASN A 100 -4.27 0.14 -14.76
C ASN A 100 -3.20 -0.63 -15.54
N THR A 101 -2.32 0.04 -16.29
CA THR A 101 -1.28 -0.60 -17.08
C THR A 101 -0.29 -1.40 -16.24
N PRO A 102 0.20 -0.91 -15.07
CA PRO A 102 1.07 -1.71 -14.22
C PRO A 102 0.48 -3.06 -13.83
N LEU A 103 -0.80 -3.09 -13.45
CA LEU A 103 -1.48 -4.35 -13.14
C LEU A 103 -1.69 -5.23 -14.37
N SER A 104 -1.90 -4.65 -15.55
CA SER A 104 -1.99 -5.40 -16.80
C SER A 104 -0.67 -6.12 -17.11
N HIS A 105 0.47 -5.49 -16.83
CA HIS A 105 1.78 -6.13 -16.94
C HIS A 105 1.94 -7.27 -15.93
N VAL A 106 1.53 -7.07 -14.67
CA VAL A 106 1.53 -8.10 -13.62
C VAL A 106 0.75 -9.33 -14.04
N VAL A 107 -0.50 -9.14 -14.42
CA VAL A 107 -1.43 -10.21 -14.81
C VAL A 107 -0.87 -11.05 -15.94
N ALA A 108 -0.40 -10.35 -16.97
CA ALA A 108 0.11 -11.00 -18.17
C ALA A 108 1.46 -11.71 -17.95
N GLU A 109 2.27 -11.24 -17.00
CA GLU A 109 3.59 -11.80 -16.73
C GLU A 109 3.53 -12.96 -15.74
N LEU A 110 2.62 -12.89 -14.74
CA LEU A 110 2.54 -13.86 -13.66
C LEU A 110 1.39 -14.87 -13.84
N GLY A 111 0.63 -14.78 -14.94
CA GLY A 111 -0.46 -15.71 -15.24
C GLY A 111 -1.65 -15.59 -14.30
N ILE A 112 -1.90 -14.39 -13.75
CA ILE A 112 -3.01 -14.14 -12.83
C ILE A 112 -4.33 -14.14 -13.62
N GLY A 113 -5.30 -14.94 -13.19
CA GLY A 113 -6.57 -15.13 -13.91
C GLY A 113 -7.81 -14.59 -13.21
N GLY A 114 -7.70 -14.15 -11.96
CA GLY A 114 -8.81 -13.57 -11.20
C GLY A 114 -9.08 -12.09 -11.54
N PRO A 115 -10.04 -11.46 -10.86
CA PRO A 115 -10.36 -10.05 -11.06
C PRO A 115 -9.19 -9.15 -10.70
N VAL A 116 -9.08 -8.02 -11.43
CA VAL A 116 -8.00 -7.04 -11.28
C VAL A 116 -8.59 -5.66 -11.15
N TYR A 117 -8.16 -4.92 -10.14
CA TYR A 117 -8.65 -3.57 -9.88
C TYR A 117 -7.52 -2.62 -9.47
N SER A 118 -7.46 -1.46 -10.12
CA SER A 118 -6.57 -0.35 -9.75
C SER A 118 -7.33 0.69 -8.96
N GLN A 119 -6.93 0.91 -7.73
CA GLN A 119 -7.49 1.95 -6.86
C GLN A 119 -6.51 3.10 -6.74
N VAL A 120 -6.96 4.29 -7.09
CA VAL A 120 -6.16 5.52 -6.99
C VAL A 120 -6.81 6.44 -5.98
N GLY A 121 -6.03 6.96 -5.06
CA GLY A 121 -6.53 7.84 -4.01
C GLY A 121 -5.45 8.23 -3.03
N ASP A 122 -5.85 8.87 -1.92
CA ASP A 122 -4.94 9.19 -0.83
C ASP A 122 -4.28 7.91 -0.27
N THR A 123 -3.20 8.01 0.44
CA THR A 123 -2.41 6.86 0.95
C THR A 123 -3.26 5.85 1.73
N SER A 124 -4.33 6.32 2.37
CA SER A 124 -5.33 5.47 3.04
C SER A 124 -6.16 4.60 2.08
N CYS A 125 -6.11 4.82 0.75
CA CYS A 125 -6.79 3.96 -0.23
C CYS A 125 -6.29 2.51 -0.17
N TRP A 126 -5.09 2.28 0.40
CA TRP A 126 -4.59 0.96 0.75
C TRP A 126 -5.61 0.16 1.59
N VAL A 127 -6.22 0.79 2.58
CA VAL A 127 -7.21 0.12 3.45
C VAL A 127 -8.48 -0.23 2.68
N SER A 128 -8.91 0.65 1.79
CA SER A 128 -10.05 0.35 0.92
C SER A 128 -9.73 -0.78 -0.08
N ALA A 129 -8.45 -0.89 -0.53
CA ALA A 129 -7.99 -2.01 -1.34
C ALA A 129 -8.04 -3.34 -0.55
N LEU A 130 -7.63 -3.33 0.72
CA LEU A 130 -7.79 -4.48 1.62
C LEU A 130 -9.26 -4.85 1.79
N ARG A 131 -10.16 -3.87 1.96
CA ARG A 131 -11.61 -4.12 2.04
C ARG A 131 -12.15 -4.76 0.77
N THR A 132 -11.75 -4.26 -0.40
CA THR A 132 -12.15 -4.83 -1.71
C THR A 132 -11.72 -6.28 -1.82
N ALA A 133 -10.48 -6.59 -1.47
CA ALA A 133 -9.97 -7.96 -1.46
C ALA A 133 -10.79 -8.87 -0.55
N CYS A 134 -11.11 -8.37 0.63
CA CYS A 134 -11.95 -9.07 1.57
C CYS A 134 -13.33 -9.40 0.98
N LEU A 135 -13.98 -8.44 0.32
CA LEU A 135 -15.30 -8.63 -0.28
C LEU A 135 -15.28 -9.68 -1.40
N TRP A 136 -14.26 -9.69 -2.27
CA TRP A 136 -14.15 -10.70 -3.33
C TRP A 136 -14.02 -12.12 -2.77
N ILE A 137 -13.27 -12.28 -1.68
CA ILE A 137 -13.10 -13.56 -1.01
C ILE A 137 -14.41 -14.00 -0.33
N GLU A 138 -15.14 -13.08 0.30
CA GLU A 138 -16.44 -13.35 0.94
C GLU A 138 -17.49 -13.76 -0.06
N ASN A 139 -17.58 -13.05 -1.19
CA ASN A 139 -18.50 -13.36 -2.26
C ASN A 139 -18.17 -14.68 -2.96
N GLY A 140 -16.96 -15.23 -2.77
CA GLY A 140 -16.50 -16.43 -3.45
C GLY A 140 -16.03 -16.20 -4.88
N ASP A 141 -15.77 -14.95 -5.26
CA ASP A 141 -15.26 -14.60 -6.59
C ASP A 141 -13.88 -15.21 -6.83
N VAL A 142 -13.05 -15.24 -5.78
CA VAL A 142 -11.71 -15.84 -5.75
C VAL A 142 -11.40 -16.45 -4.38
N ASP A 143 -10.40 -17.33 -4.35
CA ASP A 143 -9.93 -17.93 -3.09
C ASP A 143 -8.88 -17.07 -2.39
N HIS A 144 -8.10 -16.34 -3.18
CA HIS A 144 -7.03 -15.47 -2.71
C HIS A 144 -7.01 -14.15 -3.49
N VAL A 145 -6.59 -13.09 -2.81
CA VAL A 145 -6.36 -11.79 -3.42
C VAL A 145 -5.01 -11.24 -2.97
N ILE A 146 -4.19 -10.80 -3.91
CA ILE A 146 -3.00 -10.01 -3.60
C ILE A 146 -3.39 -8.54 -3.60
N VAL A 147 -3.13 -7.86 -2.49
CA VAL A 147 -3.23 -6.40 -2.41
C VAL A 147 -1.82 -5.84 -2.44
N ALA A 148 -1.55 -4.94 -3.38
CA ALA A 148 -0.24 -4.34 -3.57
C ALA A 148 -0.32 -2.82 -3.59
N GLY A 149 0.54 -2.16 -2.82
CA GLY A 149 0.76 -0.71 -2.85
C GLY A 149 2.09 -0.41 -3.51
N ALA A 150 2.13 0.52 -4.44
CA ALA A 150 3.35 0.86 -5.17
C ALA A 150 3.38 2.34 -5.56
N GLU A 151 4.59 2.91 -5.52
CA GLU A 151 4.86 4.27 -6.00
C GLU A 151 6.19 4.33 -6.71
N GLU A 152 6.29 5.23 -7.68
CA GLU A 152 7.52 5.59 -8.36
C GLU A 152 7.95 7.02 -8.00
N PHE A 153 9.25 7.27 -8.04
CA PHE A 153 9.80 8.58 -7.79
C PHE A 153 9.92 9.37 -9.09
N GLU A 154 9.36 10.57 -9.11
CA GLU A 154 9.45 11.52 -10.21
C GLU A 154 9.91 12.89 -9.68
N PRO A 155 11.00 13.50 -10.23
CA PRO A 155 11.57 14.74 -9.70
C PRO A 155 10.61 15.92 -9.61
N HIS A 156 9.67 16.08 -10.56
CA HIS A 156 8.66 17.14 -10.51
C HIS A 156 7.73 17.05 -9.31
N LEU A 157 7.65 15.87 -8.68
CA LEU A 157 6.92 15.68 -7.44
C LEU A 157 7.57 16.48 -6.29
N LEU A 158 8.91 16.49 -6.22
CA LEU A 158 9.63 17.30 -5.25
C LEU A 158 9.34 18.79 -5.44
N ASP A 159 9.36 19.25 -6.70
CA ASP A 159 9.06 20.64 -7.02
C ASP A 159 7.65 21.03 -6.58
N ALA A 160 6.68 20.14 -6.81
CA ALA A 160 5.30 20.34 -6.37
C ALA A 160 5.19 20.40 -4.84
N PHE A 161 5.85 19.51 -4.11
CA PHE A 161 5.84 19.52 -2.64
C PHE A 161 6.55 20.75 -2.08
N HIS A 162 7.63 21.22 -2.71
CA HIS A 162 8.27 22.51 -2.35
C HIS A 162 7.32 23.69 -2.58
N ALA A 163 6.67 23.75 -3.74
CA ALA A 163 5.72 24.81 -4.06
C ALA A 163 4.53 24.84 -3.09
N LEU A 164 4.07 23.66 -2.66
CA LEU A 164 2.99 23.49 -1.67
C LEU A 164 3.46 23.69 -0.22
N ARG A 165 4.75 23.94 0.01
CA ARG A 165 5.36 24.10 1.34
C ARG A 165 5.14 22.88 2.26
N TRP A 166 5.20 21.68 1.69
CA TRP A 166 5.08 20.43 2.45
C TRP A 166 6.39 20.04 3.12
N PHE A 167 7.53 20.50 2.58
CA PHE A 167 8.83 20.37 3.22
C PHE A 167 9.07 21.55 4.16
N THR A 168 9.35 21.26 5.42
CA THR A 168 9.80 22.27 6.40
C THR A 168 11.14 21.84 6.99
N ALA A 169 11.94 22.80 7.44
CA ALA A 169 13.25 22.51 8.05
C ALA A 169 13.12 21.59 9.29
N ASP A 170 12.02 21.75 10.03
CA ASP A 170 11.77 21.00 11.26
C ASP A 170 11.24 19.58 11.03
N HIS A 171 10.75 19.30 9.82
CA HIS A 171 10.18 18.01 9.45
C HIS A 171 10.65 17.60 8.04
N PRO A 172 11.88 17.07 7.94
CA PRO A 172 12.41 16.61 6.66
C PRO A 172 11.58 15.40 6.19
N PHE A 173 10.79 15.63 5.17
CA PHE A 173 10.03 14.59 4.48
C PHE A 173 10.95 13.96 3.42
N ARG A 174 11.10 12.66 3.45
CA ARG A 174 11.89 11.93 2.45
C ARG A 174 10.95 11.04 1.66
N ILE A 175 10.87 11.28 0.36
CA ILE A 175 10.09 10.45 -0.55
C ILE A 175 10.89 9.19 -0.88
N ALA A 176 10.20 8.07 -0.90
CA ALA A 176 10.72 6.77 -1.34
C ALA A 176 9.87 6.20 -2.46
N GLU A 177 10.49 5.42 -3.32
CA GLU A 177 9.81 4.59 -4.31
C GLU A 177 9.88 3.12 -3.93
N GLY A 178 8.99 2.31 -4.49
CA GLY A 178 8.96 0.88 -4.29
C GLY A 178 7.56 0.31 -4.25
N ALA A 179 7.45 -0.94 -3.82
CA ALA A 179 6.18 -1.63 -3.65
C ALA A 179 6.19 -2.54 -2.43
N GLY A 180 4.99 -2.86 -1.94
CA GLY A 180 4.74 -3.92 -0.99
C GLY A 180 3.48 -4.67 -1.38
N ALA A 181 3.42 -5.98 -1.11
CA ALA A 181 2.26 -6.80 -1.40
C ALA A 181 1.93 -7.73 -0.24
N VAL A 182 0.64 -7.99 -0.04
CA VAL A 182 0.12 -8.96 0.92
C VAL A 182 -0.85 -9.90 0.21
N LEU A 183 -0.78 -11.19 0.53
CA LEU A 183 -1.72 -12.19 0.07
C LEU A 183 -2.79 -12.38 1.15
N ILE A 184 -4.05 -12.21 0.77
CA ILE A 184 -5.21 -12.39 1.63
C ILE A 184 -6.00 -13.59 1.11
N GLY A 185 -6.45 -14.45 2.03
CA GLY A 185 -7.28 -15.60 1.69
C GLY A 185 -8.25 -15.94 2.80
N LYS A 186 -8.97 -17.05 2.64
CA LYS A 186 -9.84 -17.60 3.68
C LYS A 186 -9.01 -17.98 4.90
N LYS A 187 -9.63 -17.99 6.08
CA LYS A 187 -9.00 -18.36 7.34
C LYS A 187 -8.35 -19.73 7.26
N THR A 188 -7.01 -19.80 7.38
CA THR A 188 -6.24 -21.03 7.38
C THR A 188 -5.31 -21.10 8.58
N PRO A 189 -4.96 -22.30 9.08
CA PRO A 189 -4.03 -22.44 10.20
C PRO A 189 -2.66 -21.82 9.96
N ASN A 190 -2.16 -21.84 8.72
CA ASN A 190 -0.81 -21.35 8.36
C ASN A 190 -0.72 -19.84 8.13
N ALA A 191 -1.77 -19.08 8.38
CA ALA A 191 -1.72 -17.62 8.24
C ALA A 191 -0.81 -17.01 9.29
N ILE A 192 0.06 -16.05 8.89
CA ILE A 192 0.97 -15.37 9.81
C ILE A 192 0.24 -14.35 10.69
N ALA A 193 -0.82 -13.75 10.18
CA ALA A 193 -1.64 -12.77 10.87
C ALA A 193 -3.06 -12.75 10.31
N GLU A 194 -3.95 -12.08 11.01
CA GLU A 194 -5.36 -11.93 10.69
C GLU A 194 -5.73 -10.45 10.69
N ILE A 195 -6.44 -9.96 9.65
CA ILE A 195 -7.12 -8.67 9.67
C ILE A 195 -8.42 -8.88 10.45
N THR A 196 -8.49 -8.34 11.65
CA THR A 196 -9.66 -8.52 12.53
C THR A 196 -10.65 -7.37 12.40
N ARG A 197 -10.19 -6.18 12.02
CA ARG A 197 -11.04 -5.01 11.83
C ARG A 197 -10.47 -4.07 10.79
N ILE A 198 -11.36 -3.44 10.02
CA ILE A 198 -11.06 -2.37 9.06
C ILE A 198 -11.96 -1.18 9.37
N ALA A 199 -11.36 -0.01 9.62
CA ALA A 199 -12.02 1.27 9.72
C ALA A 199 -11.55 2.18 8.56
N ASP A 200 -12.45 2.54 7.65
CA ASP A 200 -12.16 3.41 6.51
C ASP A 200 -13.30 4.41 6.26
N GLY A 201 -13.04 5.38 5.37
CA GLY A 201 -14.03 6.37 4.99
C GLY A 201 -14.05 7.63 5.86
N TYR A 202 -13.07 7.83 6.73
CA TYR A 202 -12.92 9.05 7.51
C TYR A 202 -12.25 10.13 6.68
N THR A 203 -13.01 11.19 6.35
CA THR A 203 -12.56 12.26 5.47
C THR A 203 -12.32 13.56 6.22
N PHE A 204 -11.38 14.38 5.72
CA PHE A 204 -11.12 15.71 6.23
C PHE A 204 -10.76 16.68 5.11
N ARG A 205 -10.92 17.99 5.36
CA ARG A 205 -10.53 19.06 4.44
C ARG A 205 -9.53 20.03 5.05
N THR A 206 -9.45 20.07 6.37
CA THR A 206 -8.55 20.95 7.11
C THR A 206 -7.73 20.13 8.11
N ARG A 207 -6.62 20.69 8.59
CA ARG A 207 -5.76 20.06 9.60
C ARG A 207 -6.49 19.76 10.91
N ASP A 208 -7.41 20.61 11.32
CA ASP A 208 -8.19 20.40 12.54
C ASP A 208 -9.19 19.25 12.34
N GLN A 209 -9.81 19.18 11.17
CA GLN A 209 -10.68 18.05 10.81
C GLN A 209 -9.89 16.74 10.73
N ALA A 210 -8.64 16.76 10.23
CA ALA A 210 -7.78 15.57 10.20
C ALA A 210 -7.59 14.97 11.59
N ARG A 211 -7.45 15.81 12.61
CA ARG A 211 -7.37 15.38 14.00
C ARG A 211 -8.65 14.67 14.46
N ILE A 212 -9.79 15.28 14.20
CA ILE A 212 -11.11 14.73 14.60
C ILE A 212 -11.33 13.39 13.88
N ALA A 213 -11.15 13.37 12.55
CA ALA A 213 -11.29 12.16 11.74
C ALA A 213 -10.36 11.02 12.22
N GLY A 214 -9.13 11.36 12.64
CA GLY A 214 -8.19 10.39 13.20
C GLY A 214 -8.66 9.81 14.53
N LEU A 215 -9.18 10.64 15.43
CA LEU A 215 -9.72 10.18 16.71
C LEU A 215 -10.98 9.33 16.53
N GLU A 216 -11.87 9.72 15.61
CA GLU A 216 -13.06 8.94 15.26
C GLU A 216 -12.69 7.58 14.64
N CYS A 217 -11.79 7.58 13.66
CA CYS A 217 -11.31 6.34 13.03
C CYS A 217 -10.69 5.39 14.05
N LEU A 218 -9.81 5.88 14.90
CA LEU A 218 -9.18 5.06 15.95
C LEU A 218 -10.11 4.72 17.09
N GLY A 219 -11.17 5.49 17.29
CA GLY A 219 -12.24 5.21 18.25
C GLY A 219 -13.05 3.95 17.94
N GLU A 220 -12.99 3.44 16.70
CA GLU A 220 -13.60 2.17 16.35
C GLU A 220 -12.88 0.94 16.93
N PHE A 221 -11.65 1.10 17.42
CA PHE A 221 -10.82 0.02 17.95
C PHE A 221 -10.76 0.06 19.46
N ASP A 222 -10.41 -1.09 20.07
CA ASP A 222 -10.19 -1.17 21.53
C ASP A 222 -9.15 -0.13 21.98
N MET A 223 -9.51 0.64 22.97
CA MET A 223 -8.66 1.70 23.54
C MET A 223 -7.34 1.18 24.12
N ASN A 224 -7.32 -0.08 24.57
CA ASN A 224 -6.13 -0.72 25.14
C ASN A 224 -5.22 -1.36 24.06
N ALA A 225 -5.69 -1.46 22.80
CA ALA A 225 -4.86 -1.99 21.75
C ALA A 225 -3.76 -0.98 21.37
N PRO A 226 -2.50 -1.43 21.26
CA PRO A 226 -1.41 -0.56 20.85
C PRO A 226 -1.61 -0.09 19.39
N VAL A 227 -1.14 1.12 19.12
CA VAL A 227 -1.23 1.76 17.80
C VAL A 227 0.17 1.90 17.23
N MET A 228 0.36 1.44 16.01
CA MET A 228 1.62 1.61 15.30
C MET A 228 1.84 3.08 14.93
N ASN A 229 3.01 3.60 15.23
CA ASN A 229 3.41 4.91 14.75
C ASN A 229 3.80 4.82 13.26
N THR A 230 2.85 5.16 12.39
CA THR A 230 3.03 5.16 10.93
C THR A 230 3.15 6.58 10.37
N ALA A 231 3.17 7.57 11.25
CA ALA A 231 3.11 8.98 10.85
C ALA A 231 4.44 9.42 10.23
N THR A 232 4.40 9.75 8.95
CA THR A 232 5.57 10.23 8.18
C THR A 232 5.46 11.70 7.80
N SER A 233 4.25 12.23 7.63
CA SER A 233 4.02 13.63 7.32
C SER A 233 3.84 14.47 8.59
N TRP A 234 4.10 15.79 8.50
CA TRP A 234 3.89 16.71 9.60
C TRP A 234 2.46 16.70 10.16
N ALA A 235 1.45 16.61 9.29
CA ALA A 235 0.05 16.55 9.71
C ALA A 235 -0.24 15.27 10.50
N ALA A 236 0.29 14.14 10.02
CA ALA A 236 0.16 12.85 10.67
C ALA A 236 0.91 12.79 12.00
N GLN A 237 2.11 13.36 12.08
CA GLN A 237 2.86 13.46 13.34
C GLN A 237 2.11 14.28 14.39
N LYS A 238 1.52 15.42 13.99
CA LYS A 238 0.66 16.19 14.87
C LYS A 238 -0.58 15.40 15.30
N ALA A 239 -1.23 14.71 14.39
CA ALA A 239 -2.38 13.88 14.73
C ALA A 239 -1.98 12.72 15.66
N ALA A 240 -0.86 12.05 15.42
CA ALA A 240 -0.34 11.01 16.29
C ALA A 240 -0.02 11.53 17.72
N SER A 241 0.51 12.74 17.86
CA SER A 241 0.79 13.35 19.16
C SER A 241 -0.46 13.57 20.03
N LEU A 242 -1.64 13.57 19.42
CA LEU A 242 -2.93 13.74 20.11
C LEU A 242 -3.51 12.42 20.64
N LEU A 243 -2.85 11.30 20.35
CA LEU A 243 -3.20 9.98 20.87
C LEU A 243 -2.53 9.70 22.22
N SER A 244 -2.38 10.72 23.05
CA SER A 244 -1.71 10.65 24.37
C SER A 244 -2.25 9.56 25.30
N ASN A 245 -3.48 9.10 25.07
CA ASN A 245 -4.12 8.07 25.85
C ASN A 245 -3.95 6.65 25.29
N ARG A 246 -3.15 6.48 24.21
CA ARG A 246 -2.91 5.17 23.60
C ARG A 246 -1.42 4.83 23.60
N GLN A 247 -1.11 3.55 23.71
CA GLN A 247 0.25 3.05 23.55
C GLN A 247 0.67 3.17 22.11
N LEU A 248 1.61 4.09 21.79
CA LEU A 248 2.23 4.21 20.48
C LEU A 248 3.45 3.30 20.39
N VAL A 249 3.54 2.55 19.29
CA VAL A 249 4.59 1.57 19.04
C VAL A 249 5.31 1.91 17.73
N SER A 250 6.63 2.01 17.77
CA SER A 250 7.47 2.16 16.58
C SER A 250 8.14 0.82 16.25
N LEU A 251 7.85 0.27 15.09
CA LEU A 251 8.42 -1.01 14.63
C LEU A 251 9.65 -0.84 13.73
N SER A 252 9.87 0.34 13.17
CA SER A 252 11.06 0.66 12.36
C SER A 252 12.00 1.58 13.13
N GLN A 253 13.30 1.26 13.08
CA GLN A 253 14.37 2.13 13.56
C GLN A 253 15.09 2.67 12.32
N GLY A 254 14.90 3.94 12.00
CA GLY A 254 15.60 4.56 10.87
C GLY A 254 14.91 5.83 10.37
N PRO A 255 15.53 6.54 9.42
CA PRO A 255 14.90 7.71 8.83
C PRO A 255 13.58 7.31 8.18
N GLN A 256 12.52 7.99 8.56
CA GLN A 256 11.20 7.74 8.01
C GLN A 256 11.16 8.23 6.57
N HIS A 257 10.97 7.31 5.64
CA HIS A 257 10.72 7.59 4.25
C HIS A 257 9.23 7.38 3.99
N ASP A 258 8.63 8.24 3.20
CA ASP A 258 7.25 8.09 2.78
C ASP A 258 7.19 7.64 1.31
N GLY A 259 6.80 6.41 1.12
CA GLY A 259 6.46 5.82 -0.17
C GLY A 259 4.94 5.78 -0.39
N PHE A 260 4.19 6.65 0.29
CA PHE A 260 2.74 6.79 0.13
C PHE A 260 2.00 5.45 0.27
N THR A 261 1.36 4.95 -0.79
CA THR A 261 0.67 3.65 -0.74
C THR A 261 1.64 2.48 -0.55
N ALA A 262 2.87 2.57 -1.06
CA ALA A 262 3.91 1.59 -0.76
C ALA A 262 4.24 1.56 0.74
N SER A 263 4.34 2.73 1.40
CA SER A 263 4.53 2.80 2.85
C SER A 263 3.35 2.19 3.62
N SER A 264 2.12 2.37 3.13
CA SER A 264 0.95 1.72 3.71
C SER A 264 1.05 0.21 3.65
N ALA A 265 1.49 -0.34 2.53
CA ALA A 265 1.77 -1.77 2.39
C ALA A 265 2.90 -2.22 3.34
N TRP A 266 4.02 -1.50 3.41
CA TRP A 266 5.16 -1.83 4.29
C TRP A 266 4.77 -1.83 5.76
N ASN A 267 3.99 -0.84 6.21
CA ASN A 267 3.50 -0.77 7.58
C ASN A 267 2.60 -1.97 7.93
N THR A 268 1.72 -2.37 7.01
CA THR A 268 0.88 -3.57 7.15
C THR A 268 1.74 -4.83 7.26
N ILE A 269 2.78 -4.95 6.42
CA ILE A 269 3.72 -6.05 6.41
C ILE A 269 4.49 -6.12 7.74
N LEU A 270 5.00 -4.99 8.23
CA LEU A 270 5.72 -4.91 9.49
C LEU A 270 4.83 -5.33 10.67
N ALA A 271 3.58 -4.83 10.68
CA ALA A 271 2.61 -5.19 11.71
C ALA A 271 2.26 -6.69 11.70
N ALA A 272 2.14 -7.29 10.51
CA ALA A 272 1.87 -8.72 10.39
C ALA A 272 3.06 -9.60 10.84
N ARG A 273 4.29 -9.12 10.67
CA ARG A 273 5.51 -9.87 11.00
C ARG A 273 6.04 -9.66 12.41
N GLN A 274 5.64 -8.58 13.08
CA GLN A 274 6.10 -8.32 14.45
C GLN A 274 5.63 -9.43 15.41
N ARG A 275 6.41 -9.70 16.48
CA ARG A 275 6.13 -10.80 17.42
C ARG A 275 5.82 -10.34 18.84
N HIS A 276 5.91 -9.05 19.12
CA HIS A 276 5.79 -8.52 20.48
C HIS A 276 4.35 -8.24 20.91
N TYR A 277 3.47 -7.92 19.95
CA TYR A 277 2.11 -7.55 20.25
C TYR A 277 1.14 -8.58 19.67
N PRO A 278 0.18 -9.11 20.46
CA PRO A 278 -0.82 -10.05 19.97
C PRO A 278 -1.76 -9.42 18.93
N ARG A 279 -1.98 -8.12 19.04
CA ARG A 279 -2.74 -7.31 18.10
C ARG A 279 -2.11 -5.91 18.00
N LEU A 280 -2.27 -5.26 16.86
CA LEU A 280 -1.72 -3.95 16.58
C LEU A 280 -2.65 -3.20 15.62
N ILE A 281 -3.00 -1.97 15.96
CA ILE A 281 -3.73 -1.07 15.08
C ILE A 281 -2.71 -0.36 14.18
N VAL A 282 -2.95 -0.40 12.87
CA VAL A 282 -2.11 0.24 11.85
C VAL A 282 -2.91 1.36 11.20
N PRO A 283 -2.71 2.61 11.62
CA PRO A 283 -3.35 3.75 10.98
C PRO A 283 -2.64 4.10 9.66
N HIS A 284 -3.42 4.49 8.68
CA HIS A 284 -2.97 4.99 7.38
C HIS A 284 -3.45 6.42 7.23
N TRP A 285 -2.53 7.35 7.52
CA TRP A 285 -2.78 8.77 7.48
C TRP A 285 -2.66 9.26 6.04
N GLY A 286 -3.78 9.70 5.47
CA GLY A 286 -3.76 10.35 4.18
C GLY A 286 -3.11 11.72 4.23
N LEU A 287 -2.53 12.13 3.12
CA LEU A 287 -1.87 13.42 2.99
C LEU A 287 -2.85 14.56 2.79
N SER A 288 -4.00 14.28 2.19
CA SER A 288 -4.89 15.34 1.73
C SER A 288 -6.33 15.23 2.19
N GLN A 289 -6.88 14.03 2.39
CA GLN A 289 -8.33 13.93 2.55
C GLN A 289 -8.84 12.79 3.44
N ASN A 290 -8.11 11.69 3.61
CA ASN A 290 -8.66 10.49 4.22
C ASN A 290 -7.75 9.92 5.30
N ILE A 291 -8.38 9.30 6.30
CA ILE A 291 -7.72 8.47 7.31
C ILE A 291 -8.45 7.13 7.35
N ALA A 292 -7.69 6.06 7.47
CA ALA A 292 -8.20 4.72 7.65
C ALA A 292 -7.27 3.94 8.56
N ALA A 293 -7.74 2.83 9.13
CA ALA A 293 -6.91 1.97 9.96
C ALA A 293 -7.33 0.51 9.82
N VAL A 294 -6.38 -0.39 10.08
CA VAL A 294 -6.64 -1.81 10.19
C VAL A 294 -6.12 -2.35 11.51
N GLU A 295 -6.81 -3.30 12.09
CA GLU A 295 -6.30 -4.10 13.20
C GLU A 295 -5.77 -5.41 12.65
N ILE A 296 -4.51 -5.71 13.01
CA ILE A 296 -3.83 -6.92 12.65
C ILE A 296 -3.56 -7.72 13.94
N SER A 297 -4.08 -8.94 13.98
CA SER A 297 -3.89 -9.87 15.09
C SER A 297 -3.00 -11.04 14.65
N ARG A 298 -2.15 -11.50 15.57
CA ARG A 298 -1.37 -12.72 15.36
C ARG A 298 -2.27 -13.95 15.42
N THR A 299 -1.94 -14.98 14.68
CA THR A 299 -2.59 -16.27 14.82
C THR A 299 -2.06 -17.01 16.05
N ALA A 300 -2.94 -17.72 16.75
CA ALA A 300 -2.61 -18.40 18.01
C ALA A 300 -1.44 -19.40 17.90
N GLU A 301 -1.24 -20.02 16.74
CA GLU A 301 -0.16 -20.98 16.49
C GLU A 301 1.24 -20.35 16.48
N ASN A 302 1.36 -19.06 16.17
CA ASN A 302 2.63 -18.32 16.23
C ASN A 302 2.98 -17.80 17.64
N THR A 303 2.12 -17.99 18.63
CA THR A 303 2.40 -17.61 20.03
C THR A 303 3.14 -18.70 20.81
N ALA A 304 3.10 -19.95 20.37
CA ALA A 304 3.70 -21.09 21.09
C ALA A 304 5.22 -21.27 20.87
N GLY A 305 5.84 -20.51 19.97
CA GLY A 305 7.28 -20.63 19.65
C GLY A 305 8.19 -19.55 20.27
N ALA A 306 7.69 -18.77 21.23
CA ALA A 306 8.42 -17.67 21.87
C ALA A 306 8.51 -17.85 23.40
N GLY A 307 8.76 -19.08 23.85
CA GLY A 307 9.11 -19.44 25.21
C GLY A 307 10.60 -19.73 25.35
#